data_bd1dfc1b6a30555cf0d597b735bd3d68
#
_entry.id   bd1dfc1b6a30555cf0d597b735bd3d68
#
_cell.length_a   1.000
_cell.length_b   1.000
_cell.length_c   1.000
_cell.angle_alpha   90.00
_cell.angle_beta   90.00
_cell.angle_gamma   90.00
#
_symmetry.space_group_name_H-M   'P 1'
#
loop_
_entity.id
_entity.type
_entity.pdbx_description
1 polymer ?
#
loop_
_entity_poly.entity_id
_entity_poly.type
_entity_poly.pdbx_seq_one_letter_code
_entity_poly.pdbx_strand_id
1 'polypeptide(L)'
;MFRRSGTRGGRKPLAVFLAILIAVAGLMVINPAARAAEVSAIDSGSIRVTKTDQGDSTIYMYSNVRVDANWSIPDGTGHAGDTFKMGLPEELGGIVGSFELKGKEGDPLVYGTCQVARAEVVCTLNATVEGKNNVGGSLWVRAQVIKVTEVDKFVFTLRGNVKVDVPLPNGQKGI
;
A
#
# COMPACT_ATOMS: atom_id res chain seq x y z
N MET A 1 18.26 -87.29 -45.07
CA MET A 1 19.30 -86.37 -45.46
C MET A 1 18.85 -84.96 -45.00
N PHE A 2 19.55 -84.41 -44.00
CA PHE A 2 19.16 -83.19 -43.23
C PHE A 2 19.45 -81.92 -43.98
N ARG A 3 18.58 -80.94 -43.88
CA ARG A 3 18.98 -79.52 -43.98
C ARG A 3 18.13 -78.62 -43.09
N ARG A 4 18.82 -78.03 -42.13
CA ARG A 4 18.29 -77.00 -41.24
C ARG A 4 18.24 -75.68 -41.99
N SER A 5 17.14 -74.95 -41.77
CA SER A 5 17.00 -73.55 -42.15
C SER A 5 16.89 -72.68 -40.89
N GLY A 6 17.81 -71.77 -40.74
CA GLY A 6 17.88 -70.87 -39.60
C GLY A 6 17.00 -69.61 -39.80
N THR A 7 16.21 -69.33 -38.84
CA THR A 7 15.41 -68.10 -38.76
C THR A 7 16.27 -66.95 -38.17
N ARG A 8 16.44 -65.90 -38.98
CA ARG A 8 17.00 -64.64 -38.50
C ARG A 8 15.91 -63.79 -37.86
N GLY A 9 16.02 -63.55 -36.56
CA GLY A 9 15.19 -62.62 -35.80
C GLY A 9 15.52 -61.19 -36.15
N GLY A 10 14.54 -60.45 -36.67
CA GLY A 10 14.64 -59.02 -36.86
C GLY A 10 14.49 -58.28 -35.50
N ARG A 11 15.53 -57.63 -35.07
CA ARG A 11 15.45 -56.66 -33.95
C ARG A 11 14.79 -55.39 -34.46
N LYS A 12 13.61 -55.12 -33.95
CA LYS A 12 12.90 -53.84 -34.16
C LYS A 12 13.59 -52.77 -33.32
N PRO A 13 13.80 -51.56 -33.85
CA PRO A 13 14.36 -50.46 -33.06
C PRO A 13 13.26 -49.84 -32.20
N LEU A 14 13.35 -50.10 -30.88
CA LEU A 14 12.46 -49.53 -29.85
C LEU A 14 13.03 -48.21 -29.30
N ALA A 15 13.75 -47.45 -30.12
CA ALA A 15 14.53 -46.31 -29.68
C ALA A 15 14.09 -44.95 -30.21
N VAL A 16 12.92 -44.86 -30.89
CA VAL A 16 12.47 -43.60 -31.53
C VAL A 16 11.31 -42.91 -30.79
N PHE A 17 10.67 -43.55 -29.81
CA PHE A 17 9.50 -42.93 -29.11
C PHE A 17 9.82 -42.22 -27.78
N LEU A 18 11.09 -42.17 -27.34
CA LEU A 18 11.43 -41.53 -26.04
C LEU A 18 11.96 -40.09 -26.18
N ALA A 19 12.07 -39.55 -27.40
CA ALA A 19 12.67 -38.23 -27.63
C ALA A 19 11.67 -37.08 -27.82
N ILE A 20 10.38 -37.36 -27.87
CA ILE A 20 9.35 -36.32 -28.15
C ILE A 20 8.59 -35.86 -26.92
N LEU A 21 8.75 -36.51 -25.76
CA LEU A 21 8.05 -36.19 -24.52
C LEU A 21 8.75 -35.18 -23.59
N ILE A 22 9.95 -34.69 -23.96
CA ILE A 22 10.71 -33.74 -23.14
C ILE A 22 10.58 -32.29 -23.63
N ALA A 23 9.94 -32.03 -24.76
CA ALA A 23 9.89 -30.70 -25.37
C ALA A 23 8.63 -29.88 -25.03
N VAL A 24 7.71 -30.37 -24.20
CA VAL A 24 6.46 -29.63 -23.83
C VAL A 24 6.45 -29.22 -22.35
N ALA A 25 7.45 -29.59 -21.55
CA ALA A 25 7.52 -29.25 -20.13
C ALA A 25 8.29 -27.95 -19.81
N GLY A 26 8.49 -27.09 -20.77
CA GLY A 26 9.42 -25.98 -20.59
C GLY A 26 8.91 -24.61 -21.01
N LEU A 27 7.74 -24.14 -20.56
CA LEU A 27 7.40 -22.71 -20.59
C LEU A 27 6.16 -22.45 -19.73
N MET A 28 6.14 -22.93 -18.49
CA MET A 28 5.42 -22.20 -17.47
C MET A 28 6.30 -21.02 -17.10
N VAL A 29 6.09 -19.89 -17.79
CA VAL A 29 6.48 -18.59 -17.28
C VAL A 29 5.66 -18.41 -16.01
N ILE A 30 6.25 -18.76 -14.87
CA ILE A 30 5.76 -18.33 -13.57
C ILE A 30 5.98 -16.83 -13.58
N ASN A 31 4.97 -16.06 -14.04
CA ASN A 31 4.91 -14.65 -13.72
C ASN A 31 4.91 -14.60 -12.19
N PRO A 32 5.95 -14.08 -11.52
CA PRO A 32 5.81 -13.76 -10.11
C PRO A 32 4.66 -12.76 -10.05
N ALA A 33 3.53 -13.18 -9.50
CA ALA A 33 2.46 -12.26 -9.15
C ALA A 33 3.13 -11.11 -8.40
N ALA A 34 3.01 -9.89 -8.92
CA ALA A 34 3.58 -8.71 -8.29
C ALA A 34 3.10 -8.71 -6.85
N ARG A 35 4.03 -8.96 -5.91
CA ARG A 35 3.68 -9.11 -4.51
C ARG A 35 3.38 -7.72 -4.01
N ALA A 36 2.16 -7.50 -3.52
CA ALA A 36 1.75 -6.26 -2.89
C ALA A 36 2.85 -5.78 -1.91
N ALA A 37 3.35 -4.58 -2.11
CA ALA A 37 4.43 -4.00 -1.32
C ALA A 37 3.91 -2.85 -0.46
N GLU A 38 4.55 -2.62 0.68
CA GLU A 38 4.37 -1.35 1.39
C GLU A 38 5.25 -0.30 0.74
N VAL A 39 4.65 0.77 0.21
CA VAL A 39 5.34 1.86 -0.47
C VAL A 39 5.41 3.13 0.40
N SER A 40 6.39 3.99 0.15
CA SER A 40 6.45 5.33 0.77
C SER A 40 5.69 6.29 -0.11
N ALA A 41 4.49 6.69 0.32
CA ALA A 41 3.64 7.58 -0.47
C ALA A 41 3.31 8.90 0.25
N ILE A 42 3.28 8.92 1.59
CA ILE A 42 2.93 10.13 2.35
C ILE A 42 4.08 11.14 2.31
N ASP A 43 3.77 12.35 1.89
CA ASP A 43 4.65 13.51 2.05
C ASP A 43 4.68 13.95 3.52
N SER A 44 5.78 13.67 4.21
CA SER A 44 5.96 13.97 5.62
C SER A 44 5.81 15.47 5.94
N GLY A 45 6.22 16.34 5.02
CA GLY A 45 6.12 17.79 5.18
C GLY A 45 4.71 18.35 5.02
N SER A 46 3.77 17.54 4.51
CA SER A 46 2.39 17.95 4.25
C SER A 46 1.42 17.65 5.38
N ILE A 47 1.82 16.84 6.37
CA ILE A 47 0.90 16.45 7.45
C ILE A 47 0.51 17.68 8.28
N ARG A 48 -0.80 17.87 8.48
CA ARG A 48 -1.38 18.97 9.27
C ARG A 48 -2.50 18.43 10.15
N VAL A 49 -2.59 18.98 11.34
CA VAL A 49 -3.69 18.69 12.28
C VAL A 49 -4.45 19.99 12.55
N THR A 50 -5.75 19.93 12.34
CA THR A 50 -6.65 21.10 12.53
C THR A 50 -7.81 20.69 13.41
N LYS A 51 -8.14 21.51 14.43
CA LYS A 51 -9.35 21.34 15.23
C LYS A 51 -10.58 21.58 14.37
N THR A 52 -11.59 20.73 14.53
CA THR A 52 -12.85 20.83 13.77
C THR A 52 -14.03 21.29 14.62
N ASP A 53 -13.88 21.29 15.95
CA ASP A 53 -14.89 21.80 16.86
C ASP A 53 -14.99 23.33 16.73
N GLN A 54 -16.17 23.87 17.02
CA GLN A 54 -16.37 25.32 17.04
C GLN A 54 -15.57 25.98 18.17
N GLY A 55 -15.26 27.25 18.01
CA GLY A 55 -14.51 28.05 18.97
C GLY A 55 -13.07 28.34 18.54
N ASP A 56 -12.17 28.51 19.48
CA ASP A 56 -10.75 28.74 19.21
C ASP A 56 -10.08 27.47 18.64
N SER A 57 -8.90 27.63 18.11
CA SER A 57 -8.12 26.52 17.51
C SER A 57 -7.28 25.75 18.55
N THR A 58 -7.40 26.06 19.84
CA THR A 58 -6.74 25.34 20.91
C THR A 58 -7.32 23.93 21.03
N ILE A 59 -6.44 22.95 21.05
CA ILE A 59 -6.80 21.54 21.17
C ILE A 59 -6.84 21.15 22.64
N TYR A 60 -7.91 20.50 23.05
CA TYR A 60 -8.14 19.98 24.39
C TYR A 60 -8.42 18.49 24.35
N MET A 61 -8.40 17.84 25.51
CA MET A 61 -8.90 16.47 25.63
C MET A 61 -10.31 16.36 25.03
N TYR A 62 -10.52 15.32 24.22
CA TYR A 62 -11.75 15.04 23.45
C TYR A 62 -12.06 16.00 22.30
N SER A 63 -11.21 16.96 21.99
CA SER A 63 -11.38 17.76 20.76
C SER A 63 -11.39 16.85 19.53
N ASN A 64 -12.30 17.17 18.61
CA ASN A 64 -12.29 16.55 17.28
C ASN A 64 -11.30 17.29 16.39
N VAL A 65 -10.50 16.53 15.66
CA VAL A 65 -9.48 17.05 14.76
C VAL A 65 -9.59 16.39 13.38
N ARG A 66 -9.11 17.11 12.38
CA ARG A 66 -8.86 16.61 11.04
C ARG A 66 -7.36 16.52 10.83
N VAL A 67 -6.92 15.41 10.31
CA VAL A 67 -5.55 15.18 9.87
C VAL A 67 -5.55 15.17 8.36
N ASP A 68 -4.81 16.09 7.76
CA ASP A 68 -4.61 16.20 6.31
C ASP A 68 -3.20 15.73 5.96
N ALA A 69 -3.03 15.07 4.80
CA ALA A 69 -1.75 14.71 4.25
C ALA A 69 -1.81 14.62 2.72
N ASN A 70 -0.71 14.96 2.05
CA ASN A 70 -0.54 14.67 0.62
C ASN A 70 0.11 13.30 0.44
N TRP A 71 -0.21 12.67 -0.68
CA TRP A 71 0.39 11.40 -1.06
C TRP A 71 0.79 11.43 -2.53
N SER A 72 1.82 10.67 -2.88
CA SER A 72 2.26 10.47 -4.26
C SER A 72 3.00 9.16 -4.43
N ILE A 73 2.90 8.60 -5.63
CA ILE A 73 3.64 7.40 -6.03
C ILE A 73 4.64 7.80 -7.10
N PRO A 74 5.91 7.39 -7.02
CA PRO A 74 6.87 7.63 -8.08
C PRO A 74 6.41 7.03 -9.41
N ASP A 75 6.72 7.71 -10.51
CA ASP A 75 6.26 7.34 -11.85
C ASP A 75 6.57 5.88 -12.20
N GLY A 76 5.55 5.16 -12.65
CA GLY A 76 5.67 3.79 -13.10
C GLY A 76 5.97 2.74 -12.02
N THR A 77 5.94 3.10 -10.73
CA THR A 77 6.30 2.18 -9.64
C THR A 77 5.12 1.65 -8.84
N GLY A 78 3.93 2.19 -9.03
CA GLY A 78 2.73 1.75 -8.30
C GLY A 78 2.10 0.53 -8.92
N HIS A 79 1.73 -0.43 -8.08
CA HIS A 79 1.03 -1.66 -8.49
C HIS A 79 -0.26 -1.84 -7.70
N ALA A 80 -1.22 -2.52 -8.33
CA ALA A 80 -2.44 -2.93 -7.65
C ALA A 80 -2.13 -3.81 -6.45
N GLY A 81 -2.73 -3.49 -5.31
CA GLY A 81 -2.48 -4.18 -4.04
C GLY A 81 -1.36 -3.57 -3.19
N ASP A 82 -0.52 -2.69 -3.74
CA ASP A 82 0.45 -1.96 -2.93
C ASP A 82 -0.25 -1.15 -1.86
N THR A 83 0.40 -1.03 -0.72
CA THR A 83 -0.14 -0.31 0.44
C THR A 83 0.80 0.78 0.91
N PHE A 84 0.23 1.80 1.50
CA PHE A 84 0.97 2.77 2.32
C PHE A 84 0.18 3.08 3.57
N LYS A 85 0.88 3.52 4.61
CA LYS A 85 0.24 3.76 5.91
C LYS A 85 0.76 5.02 6.58
N MET A 86 -0.09 5.56 7.44
CA MET A 86 0.22 6.64 8.37
C MET A 86 -0.26 6.22 9.75
N GLY A 87 0.68 5.93 10.65
CA GLY A 87 0.39 5.70 12.06
C GLY A 87 0.04 7.03 12.74
N LEU A 88 -1.07 7.04 13.46
CA LEU A 88 -1.51 8.20 14.23
C LEU A 88 -0.72 8.29 15.54
N PRO A 89 -0.51 9.51 16.06
CA PRO A 89 0.03 9.72 17.38
C PRO A 89 -0.83 9.05 18.46
N GLU A 90 -0.22 8.68 19.58
CA GLU A 90 -0.95 8.03 20.69
C GLU A 90 -2.00 8.95 21.34
N GLU A 91 -1.86 10.25 21.18
CA GLU A 91 -2.82 11.26 21.63
C GLU A 91 -4.09 11.27 20.77
N LEU A 92 -4.04 10.71 19.57
CA LEU A 92 -5.14 10.72 18.62
C LEU A 92 -5.75 9.33 18.43
N GLY A 93 -7.07 9.23 18.51
CA GLY A 93 -7.83 8.07 18.10
C GLY A 93 -8.54 8.32 16.77
N GLY A 94 -8.18 7.58 15.73
CA GLY A 94 -8.87 7.68 14.44
C GLY A 94 -10.34 7.27 14.53
N ILE A 95 -11.20 7.99 13.83
CA ILE A 95 -12.61 7.62 13.67
C ILE A 95 -12.68 6.53 12.61
N VAL A 96 -13.02 5.31 13.06
CA VAL A 96 -13.05 4.11 12.21
C VAL A 96 -13.98 4.30 11.01
N GLY A 97 -13.49 3.95 9.84
CA GLY A 97 -14.23 4.07 8.58
C GLY A 97 -13.36 3.76 7.37
N SER A 98 -13.92 3.99 6.19
CA SER A 98 -13.20 3.85 4.93
C SER A 98 -13.57 4.96 3.96
N PHE A 99 -12.66 5.27 3.04
CA PHE A 99 -12.90 6.26 1.99
C PHE A 99 -12.11 5.93 0.73
N GLU A 100 -12.55 6.48 -0.41
CA GLU A 100 -11.85 6.35 -1.68
C GLU A 100 -10.61 7.24 -1.70
N LEU A 101 -9.49 6.68 -2.14
CA LEU A 101 -8.25 7.42 -2.37
C LEU A 101 -8.34 8.11 -3.74
N LYS A 102 -8.60 9.41 -3.74
CA LYS A 102 -8.77 10.22 -4.95
C LYS A 102 -7.46 10.88 -5.35
N GLY A 103 -7.35 11.18 -6.65
CA GLY A 103 -6.25 11.92 -7.24
C GLY A 103 -6.19 13.38 -6.82
N LYS A 104 -5.37 14.15 -7.54
CA LYS A 104 -5.25 15.60 -7.38
C LYS A 104 -6.56 16.29 -7.76
N GLU A 105 -6.71 17.53 -7.34
CA GLU A 105 -7.85 18.35 -7.76
C GLU A 105 -8.01 18.36 -9.28
N GLY A 106 -9.22 18.09 -9.76
CA GLY A 106 -9.51 17.95 -11.20
C GLY A 106 -9.27 16.55 -11.79
N ASP A 107 -8.67 15.61 -11.03
CA ASP A 107 -8.53 14.21 -11.44
C ASP A 107 -9.74 13.41 -10.92
N PRO A 108 -10.63 12.90 -11.80
CA PRO A 108 -11.81 12.16 -11.38
C PRO A 108 -11.51 10.71 -10.95
N LEU A 109 -10.27 10.25 -11.09
CA LEU A 109 -9.91 8.86 -10.87
C LEU A 109 -9.81 8.51 -9.38
N VAL A 110 -10.19 7.27 -9.08
CA VAL A 110 -10.00 6.65 -7.76
C VAL A 110 -8.82 5.69 -7.86
N TYR A 111 -7.80 5.91 -7.07
CA TYR A 111 -6.54 5.18 -7.09
C TYR A 111 -6.46 4.07 -6.05
N GLY A 112 -7.45 3.98 -5.17
CA GLY A 112 -7.47 2.96 -4.12
C GLY A 112 -8.53 3.22 -3.07
N THR A 113 -8.38 2.53 -1.94
CA THR A 113 -9.27 2.68 -0.78
C THR A 113 -8.42 2.76 0.48
N CYS A 114 -8.77 3.69 1.37
CA CYS A 114 -8.14 3.83 2.67
C CYS A 114 -9.07 3.31 3.77
N GLN A 115 -8.50 2.57 4.71
CA GLN A 115 -9.14 2.14 5.95
C GLN A 115 -8.58 2.94 7.11
N VAL A 116 -9.45 3.52 7.91
CA VAL A 116 -9.08 4.24 9.14
C VAL A 116 -9.35 3.33 10.31
N ALA A 117 -8.30 3.02 11.05
CA ALA A 117 -8.38 2.36 12.35
C ALA A 117 -8.05 3.36 13.46
N ARG A 118 -8.17 2.93 14.72
CA ARG A 118 -7.91 3.81 15.87
C ARG A 118 -6.48 4.37 15.89
N ALA A 119 -5.49 3.56 15.49
CA ALA A 119 -4.07 3.91 15.60
C ALA A 119 -3.39 4.20 14.25
N GLU A 120 -4.06 3.94 13.13
CA GLU A 120 -3.43 4.10 11.81
C GLU A 120 -4.46 4.26 10.69
N VAL A 121 -3.98 4.77 9.57
CA VAL A 121 -4.66 4.79 8.28
C VAL A 121 -3.86 3.93 7.32
N VAL A 122 -4.51 2.98 6.67
CA VAL A 122 -3.89 2.11 5.64
C VAL A 122 -4.62 2.30 4.33
N CYS A 123 -3.90 2.69 3.29
CA CYS A 123 -4.42 2.83 1.94
C CYS A 123 -3.90 1.70 1.05
N THR A 124 -4.80 1.09 0.28
CA THR A 124 -4.47 0.03 -0.69
C THR A 124 -4.74 0.56 -2.09
N LEU A 125 -3.74 0.50 -2.95
CA LEU A 125 -3.83 0.94 -4.35
C LEU A 125 -4.61 -0.07 -5.19
N ASN A 126 -5.36 0.42 -6.17
CA ASN A 126 -6.05 -0.41 -7.15
C ASN A 126 -5.34 -0.38 -8.51
N ALA A 127 -5.87 -1.10 -9.51
CA ALA A 127 -5.28 -1.19 -10.85
C ALA A 127 -5.21 0.14 -11.62
N THR A 128 -5.87 1.20 -11.13
CA THR A 128 -5.81 2.53 -11.77
C THR A 128 -4.39 3.12 -11.73
N VAL A 129 -3.52 2.70 -10.81
CA VAL A 129 -2.14 3.19 -10.71
C VAL A 129 -1.20 2.62 -11.77
N GLU A 130 -1.56 1.46 -12.37
CA GLU A 130 -0.68 0.72 -13.27
C GLU A 130 -0.23 1.57 -14.46
N GLY A 131 1.09 1.65 -14.66
CA GLY A 131 1.70 2.38 -15.77
C GLY A 131 1.45 3.89 -15.80
N LYS A 132 0.91 4.47 -14.74
CA LYS A 132 0.65 5.90 -14.65
C LYS A 132 1.83 6.69 -14.08
N ASN A 133 1.94 7.91 -14.55
CA ASN A 133 2.88 8.92 -14.06
C ASN A 133 2.13 10.00 -13.29
N ASN A 134 2.85 10.70 -12.42
CA ASN A 134 2.34 11.84 -11.65
C ASN A 134 1.12 11.49 -10.78
N VAL A 135 1.06 10.24 -10.30
CA VAL A 135 -0.01 9.75 -9.44
C VAL A 135 0.16 10.32 -8.03
N GLY A 136 -0.89 10.92 -7.52
CA GLY A 136 -0.88 11.51 -6.18
C GLY A 136 -2.13 12.34 -5.93
N GLY A 137 -2.25 12.84 -4.70
CA GLY A 137 -3.42 13.61 -4.28
C GLY A 137 -3.31 14.04 -2.83
N SER A 138 -4.45 14.30 -2.22
CA SER A 138 -4.56 14.56 -0.79
C SER A 138 -5.53 13.57 -0.15
N LEU A 139 -5.29 13.29 1.11
CA LEU A 139 -6.22 12.54 1.96
C LEU A 139 -6.45 13.31 3.26
N TRP A 140 -7.57 13.03 3.89
CA TRP A 140 -7.83 13.53 5.22
C TRP A 140 -8.63 12.51 6.03
N VAL A 141 -8.40 12.52 7.33
CA VAL A 141 -9.10 11.64 8.27
C VAL A 141 -9.56 12.42 9.49
N ARG A 142 -10.62 11.93 10.10
CA ARG A 142 -11.12 12.46 11.38
C ARG A 142 -10.50 11.66 12.52
N ALA A 143 -10.13 12.37 13.56
CA ALA A 143 -9.65 11.78 14.80
C ALA A 143 -10.18 12.56 15.99
N GLN A 144 -10.07 11.98 17.17
CA GLN A 144 -10.38 12.63 18.42
C GLN A 144 -9.16 12.57 19.34
N VAL A 145 -8.92 13.61 20.09
CA VAL A 145 -7.89 13.62 21.14
C VAL A 145 -8.34 12.68 22.28
N ILE A 146 -7.55 11.66 22.54
CA ILE A 146 -7.84 10.60 23.51
C ILE A 146 -6.82 10.51 24.64
N LYS A 147 -5.75 11.31 24.56
CA LYS A 147 -4.69 11.37 25.56
C LYS A 147 -4.10 12.77 25.56
N VAL A 148 -3.79 13.28 26.74
CA VAL A 148 -3.08 14.55 26.92
C VAL A 148 -1.58 14.37 26.73
N THR A 149 -0.89 15.45 26.39
CA THR A 149 0.57 15.48 26.25
C THR A 149 1.13 16.79 26.78
N GLU A 150 2.37 16.77 27.27
CA GLU A 150 3.09 17.95 27.72
C GLU A 150 4.03 18.52 26.65
N VAL A 151 4.12 17.85 25.49
CA VAL A 151 4.95 18.31 24.38
C VAL A 151 4.13 19.12 23.38
N ASP A 152 4.80 19.94 22.58
CA ASP A 152 4.20 20.89 21.65
C ASP A 152 3.96 20.32 20.25
N LYS A 153 3.92 18.98 20.11
CA LYS A 153 3.82 18.31 18.84
C LYS A 153 3.13 16.95 18.93
N PHE A 154 2.55 16.52 17.82
CA PHE A 154 2.17 15.15 17.55
C PHE A 154 3.30 14.40 16.83
N VAL A 155 3.45 13.10 17.07
CA VAL A 155 4.46 12.26 16.42
C VAL A 155 3.77 11.20 15.57
N PHE A 156 3.69 11.44 14.28
CA PHE A 156 3.18 10.47 13.30
C PHE A 156 4.25 9.43 12.96
N THR A 157 3.82 8.24 12.52
CA THR A 157 4.74 7.17 12.09
C THR A 157 4.45 6.79 10.65
N LEU A 158 5.47 6.88 9.79
CA LEU A 158 5.38 6.47 8.38
C LEU A 158 6.14 5.16 8.15
N ARG A 159 6.15 4.69 6.90
CA ARG A 159 6.86 3.49 6.48
C ARG A 159 8.28 3.43 7.04
N GLY A 160 8.71 2.24 7.48
CA GLY A 160 10.06 2.05 8.07
C GLY A 160 10.21 2.66 9.46
N ASN A 161 9.11 2.91 10.18
CA ASN A 161 9.09 3.58 11.50
C ASN A 161 9.66 5.01 11.51
N VAL A 162 9.62 5.69 10.36
CA VAL A 162 10.01 7.09 10.25
C VAL A 162 9.06 7.94 11.09
N LYS A 163 9.60 8.69 12.04
CA LYS A 163 8.84 9.60 12.91
C LYS A 163 8.77 10.97 12.28
N VAL A 164 7.58 11.56 12.29
CA VAL A 164 7.31 12.88 11.73
C VAL A 164 6.67 13.73 12.82
N ASP A 165 7.36 14.78 13.19
CA ASP A 165 6.90 15.76 14.17
C ASP A 165 5.98 16.78 13.51
N VAL A 166 4.77 16.92 14.01
CA VAL A 166 3.77 17.90 13.56
C VAL A 166 3.41 18.80 14.73
N PRO A 167 3.76 20.10 14.69
CA PRO A 167 3.48 21.01 15.79
C PRO A 167 2.00 21.07 16.14
N LEU A 168 1.69 21.25 17.42
CA LEU A 168 0.34 21.57 17.85
C LEU A 168 -0.08 22.93 17.26
N PRO A 169 -1.38 23.11 16.94
CA PRO A 169 -1.89 24.36 16.38
C PRO A 169 -1.54 25.56 17.28
N ASN A 170 -1.31 26.72 16.66
CA ASN A 170 -1.03 28.01 17.33
C ASN A 170 0.13 28.03 18.31
N GLY A 171 1.09 27.10 18.18
CA GLY A 171 2.24 27.04 19.09
C GLY A 171 1.86 26.60 20.51
N GLN A 172 0.75 25.89 20.66
CA GLN A 172 0.32 25.28 21.92
C GLN A 172 1.43 24.38 22.48
N LYS A 173 1.67 24.40 23.79
CA LYS A 173 2.78 23.71 24.46
C LYS A 173 2.38 22.38 25.10
N GLY A 174 1.18 21.94 24.91
CA GLY A 174 0.64 20.69 25.44
C GLY A 174 -0.87 20.62 25.25
N ILE A 175 -1.47 19.50 25.60
CA ILE A 175 -2.92 19.25 25.56
C ILE A 175 -3.40 18.93 26.97
#